data_a31eb016ff50b7eb99e46bffbbc797d8
#
_entry.id   a31eb016ff50b7eb99e46bffbbc797d8
#
_cell.length_a   1.000
_cell.length_b   1.000
_cell.length_c   1.000
_cell.angle_alpha   90.00
_cell.angle_beta   90.00
_cell.angle_gamma   90.00
#
_symmetry.space_group_name_H-M   'P 1'
#
loop_
_entity.id
_entity.type
_entity.pdbx_description
1 polymer ?
#
loop_
_entity_poly.entity_id
_entity_poly.type
_entity_poly.pdbx_seq_one_letter_code
_entity_poly.pdbx_strand_id
1 'polypeptide(L)'
;MQWIKPAYAVLIVLMAAVLAPTMVPVLPVETYIRYSAATHLQQPRVERHKLGPLPQLFADQFGWEEMVATVARVYNGLPADVRARTAIYAQNYGQAGAVDLFGPRYGLPKAICGHQNYFLWGPRDYTGESVIVMEGRQEDLEKRFEVVRKVARVEHPYSMPYEHFDVFYCRGLRSPLKHLWPQVKNWD
;
A
#
# COMPACT_ATOMS: atom_id res chain seq x y z
N MET A 1 -46.30 -27.47 13.94
CA MET A 1 -45.15 -27.04 13.12
C MET A 1 -45.08 -25.51 12.81
N GLN A 2 -45.99 -24.70 13.27
CA GLN A 2 -46.02 -23.24 12.98
C GLN A 2 -44.86 -22.44 13.66
N TRP A 3 -44.32 -22.90 14.78
CA TRP A 3 -43.24 -22.27 15.53
C TRP A 3 -41.83 -22.46 14.91
N ILE A 4 -41.66 -23.44 14.03
CA ILE A 4 -40.35 -23.75 13.39
C ILE A 4 -39.87 -22.56 12.53
N LYS A 5 -40.79 -21.95 11.77
CA LYS A 5 -40.46 -20.79 10.91
C LYS A 5 -39.90 -19.60 11.70
N PRO A 6 -40.57 -19.12 12.76
CA PRO A 6 -40.01 -18.01 13.54
C PRO A 6 -38.76 -18.40 14.30
N ALA A 7 -38.65 -19.66 14.82
CA ALA A 7 -37.44 -20.12 15.46
C ALA A 7 -36.24 -20.14 14.50
N TYR A 8 -36.45 -20.59 13.27
CA TYR A 8 -35.41 -20.59 12.21
C TYR A 8 -35.00 -19.16 11.82
N ALA A 9 -35.98 -18.24 11.69
CA ALA A 9 -35.69 -16.85 11.41
C ALA A 9 -34.84 -16.19 12.52
N VAL A 10 -35.20 -16.45 13.77
CA VAL A 10 -34.42 -15.96 14.94
C VAL A 10 -33.00 -16.54 14.91
N LEU A 11 -32.85 -17.82 14.63
CA LEU A 11 -31.52 -18.43 14.54
C LEU A 11 -30.66 -17.79 13.45
N ILE A 12 -31.20 -17.53 12.25
CA ILE A 12 -30.48 -16.84 11.16
C ILE A 12 -30.05 -15.44 11.62
N VAL A 13 -30.95 -14.68 12.23
CA VAL A 13 -30.62 -13.33 12.69
C VAL A 13 -29.53 -13.35 13.76
N LEU A 14 -29.57 -14.26 14.70
CA LEU A 14 -28.54 -14.41 15.73
C LEU A 14 -27.19 -14.80 15.11
N MET A 15 -27.18 -15.77 14.19
CA MET A 15 -25.96 -16.15 13.46
C MET A 15 -25.40 -15.00 12.65
N ALA A 16 -26.24 -14.26 11.94
CA ALA A 16 -25.85 -13.08 11.18
C ALA A 16 -25.25 -12.01 12.09
N ALA A 17 -25.86 -11.73 13.24
CA ALA A 17 -25.35 -10.75 14.22
C ALA A 17 -23.97 -11.15 14.77
N VAL A 18 -23.74 -12.43 15.02
CA VAL A 18 -22.44 -12.96 15.47
C VAL A 18 -21.39 -12.89 14.35
N LEU A 19 -21.77 -13.18 13.10
CA LEU A 19 -20.81 -13.21 11.99
C LEU A 19 -20.56 -11.84 11.36
N ALA A 20 -21.51 -10.90 11.45
CA ALA A 20 -21.41 -9.59 10.81
C ALA A 20 -20.10 -8.84 11.13
N PRO A 21 -19.59 -8.80 12.38
CA PRO A 21 -18.33 -8.12 12.66
C PRO A 21 -17.11 -8.70 11.95
N THR A 22 -17.16 -9.97 11.53
CA THR A 22 -16.04 -10.59 10.80
C THR A 22 -16.06 -10.27 9.31
N MET A 23 -17.20 -9.86 8.77
CA MET A 23 -17.39 -9.62 7.32
C MET A 23 -17.48 -8.13 6.98
N VAL A 24 -17.96 -7.33 7.93
CA VAL A 24 -18.17 -5.89 7.73
C VAL A 24 -17.50 -5.12 8.88
N PRO A 25 -16.77 -4.01 8.61
CA PRO A 25 -16.06 -3.24 9.63
C PRO A 25 -17.02 -2.36 10.45
N VAL A 26 -17.94 -3.00 11.16
CA VAL A 26 -18.96 -2.33 12.01
C VAL A 26 -18.46 -2.03 13.43
N LEU A 27 -17.34 -2.66 13.84
CA LEU A 27 -16.74 -2.45 15.15
C LEU A 27 -15.51 -1.53 15.05
N PRO A 28 -15.25 -0.70 16.07
CA PRO A 28 -13.93 -0.07 16.20
C PRO A 28 -12.82 -1.13 16.23
N VAL A 29 -11.65 -0.78 15.71
CA VAL A 29 -10.54 -1.73 15.47
C VAL A 29 -10.17 -2.54 16.71
N GLU A 30 -9.98 -1.88 17.85
CA GLU A 30 -9.59 -2.53 19.10
C GLU A 30 -10.70 -3.45 19.64
N THR A 31 -11.96 -3.07 19.38
CA THR A 31 -13.12 -3.91 19.74
C THR A 31 -13.20 -5.13 18.86
N TYR A 32 -12.94 -4.97 17.55
CA TYR A 32 -12.86 -6.10 16.63
C TYR A 32 -11.74 -7.08 17.03
N ILE A 33 -10.55 -6.59 17.34
CA ILE A 33 -9.41 -7.45 17.75
C ILE A 33 -9.79 -8.27 18.99
N ARG A 34 -10.41 -7.64 20.01
CA ARG A 34 -10.89 -8.35 21.22
C ARG A 34 -12.00 -9.35 20.89
N TYR A 35 -12.93 -8.96 20.03
CA TYR A 35 -14.03 -9.83 19.58
C TYR A 35 -13.49 -11.07 18.85
N SER A 36 -12.61 -10.88 17.89
CA SER A 36 -11.99 -11.97 17.12
C SER A 36 -11.19 -12.93 18.03
N ALA A 37 -10.45 -12.38 18.99
CA ALA A 37 -9.73 -13.18 19.98
C ALA A 37 -10.64 -14.00 20.89
N ALA A 38 -11.76 -13.41 21.34
CA ALA A 38 -12.71 -14.07 22.25
C ALA A 38 -13.58 -15.13 21.55
N THR A 39 -13.93 -14.90 20.30
CA THR A 39 -14.81 -15.82 19.54
C THR A 39 -14.06 -16.83 18.70
N HIS A 40 -12.76 -16.63 18.48
CA HIS A 40 -11.94 -17.36 17.50
C HIS A 40 -12.49 -17.29 16.06
N LEU A 41 -13.38 -16.34 15.78
CA LEU A 41 -13.91 -16.10 14.44
C LEU A 41 -12.99 -15.15 13.69
N GLN A 42 -12.43 -15.65 12.60
CA GLN A 42 -11.57 -14.87 11.71
C GLN A 42 -12.01 -15.06 10.26
N GLN A 43 -11.73 -14.04 9.44
CA GLN A 43 -11.90 -14.18 8.00
C GLN A 43 -10.93 -15.24 7.44
N PRO A 44 -11.34 -16.00 6.40
CA PRO A 44 -10.40 -16.84 5.67
C PRO A 44 -9.24 -16.00 5.12
N ARG A 45 -8.05 -16.59 5.10
CA ARG A 45 -6.90 -15.94 4.44
C ARG A 45 -7.17 -15.85 2.94
N VAL A 46 -7.08 -14.65 2.40
CA VAL A 46 -7.25 -14.41 0.95
C VAL A 46 -5.90 -14.63 0.24
N GLU A 47 -4.81 -14.21 0.86
CA GLU A 47 -3.45 -14.33 0.31
C GLU A 47 -2.48 -14.99 1.29
N ARG A 48 -1.31 -15.40 0.78
CA ARG A 48 -0.29 -16.11 1.57
C ARG A 48 0.64 -15.19 2.38
N HIS A 49 0.25 -13.94 2.58
CA HIS A 49 1.04 -12.99 3.36
C HIS A 49 0.91 -13.21 4.86
N LYS A 50 1.91 -12.73 5.62
CA LYS A 50 1.79 -12.65 7.07
C LYS A 50 0.70 -11.66 7.42
N LEU A 51 -0.21 -12.08 8.29
CA LEU A 51 -1.26 -11.20 8.81
C LEU A 51 -0.70 -10.36 9.97
N GLY A 52 -1.19 -9.13 10.07
CA GLY A 52 -1.07 -8.28 11.24
C GLY A 52 -2.17 -8.58 12.27
N PRO A 53 -2.52 -7.61 13.11
CA PRO A 53 -3.60 -7.74 14.09
C PRO A 53 -5.01 -7.82 13.47
N LEU A 54 -5.12 -7.43 12.19
CA LEU A 54 -6.37 -7.47 11.43
C LEU A 54 -6.29 -8.46 10.27
N PRO A 55 -7.44 -9.03 9.83
CA PRO A 55 -7.52 -9.76 8.57
C PRO A 55 -7.28 -8.78 7.40
N GLN A 56 -6.79 -9.30 6.28
CA GLN A 56 -6.33 -8.50 5.16
C GLN A 56 -7.35 -7.46 4.69
N LEU A 57 -8.61 -7.84 4.45
CA LEU A 57 -9.64 -6.91 3.96
C LEU A 57 -9.88 -5.70 4.87
N PHE A 58 -9.60 -5.83 6.16
CA PHE A 58 -9.69 -4.72 7.10
C PHE A 58 -8.36 -3.97 7.18
N ALA A 59 -7.23 -4.68 7.20
CA ALA A 59 -5.90 -4.09 7.23
C ALA A 59 -5.62 -3.21 6.02
N ASP A 60 -6.08 -3.62 4.83
CA ASP A 60 -5.94 -2.88 3.56
C ASP A 60 -6.69 -1.53 3.52
N GLN A 61 -7.45 -1.21 4.57
CA GLN A 61 -8.11 0.10 4.70
C GLN A 61 -7.23 1.14 5.41
N PHE A 62 -6.07 0.73 5.95
CA PHE A 62 -5.22 1.57 6.80
C PHE A 62 -3.87 1.88 6.17
N GLY A 63 -3.30 3.01 6.57
CA GLY A 63 -1.92 3.37 6.27
C GLY A 63 -1.69 4.11 4.96
N TRP A 64 -2.67 4.19 4.06
CA TRP A 64 -2.49 4.80 2.73
C TRP A 64 -2.18 6.29 2.78
N GLU A 65 -2.92 7.04 3.57
CA GLU A 65 -2.73 8.49 3.67
C GLU A 65 -1.43 8.83 4.41
N GLU A 66 -1.10 8.11 5.47
CA GLU A 66 0.16 8.24 6.23
C GLU A 66 1.38 7.88 5.38
N MET A 67 1.26 6.85 4.54
CA MET A 67 2.27 6.48 3.56
C MET A 67 2.52 7.64 2.59
N VAL A 68 1.47 8.19 2.01
CA VAL A 68 1.59 9.33 1.07
C VAL A 68 2.12 10.57 1.78
N ALA A 69 1.69 10.86 3.00
CA ALA A 69 2.24 11.96 3.80
C ALA A 69 3.74 11.78 4.08
N THR A 70 4.18 10.53 4.29
CA THR A 70 5.60 10.21 4.49
C THR A 70 6.41 10.46 3.21
N VAL A 71 5.92 10.01 2.06
CA VAL A 71 6.54 10.28 0.75
C VAL A 71 6.55 11.79 0.46
N ALA A 72 5.48 12.48 0.80
CA ALA A 72 5.35 13.93 0.60
C ALA A 72 6.38 14.73 1.42
N ARG A 73 6.66 14.33 2.66
CA ARG A 73 7.71 14.97 3.46
C ARG A 73 9.09 14.85 2.79
N VAL A 74 9.40 13.68 2.25
CA VAL A 74 10.65 13.46 1.51
C VAL A 74 10.69 14.32 0.25
N TYR A 75 9.63 14.27 -0.58
CA TYR A 75 9.55 15.02 -1.83
C TYR A 75 9.64 16.53 -1.61
N ASN A 76 8.88 17.07 -0.66
CA ASN A 76 8.84 18.50 -0.37
C ASN A 76 10.12 19.02 0.33
N GLY A 77 10.89 18.13 0.94
CA GLY A 77 12.21 18.44 1.50
C GLY A 77 13.31 18.60 0.45
N LEU A 78 13.06 18.24 -0.82
CA LEU A 78 14.01 18.42 -1.91
C LEU A 78 14.05 19.88 -2.40
N PRO A 79 15.22 20.37 -2.87
CA PRO A 79 15.31 21.64 -3.58
C PRO A 79 14.33 21.70 -4.76
N ALA A 80 13.78 22.87 -5.05
CA ALA A 80 12.71 23.02 -6.03
C ALA A 80 13.07 22.54 -7.45
N ASP A 81 14.31 22.78 -7.86
CA ASP A 81 14.85 22.36 -9.15
C ASP A 81 15.02 20.82 -9.23
N VAL A 82 15.41 20.17 -8.13
CA VAL A 82 15.51 18.72 -8.01
C VAL A 82 14.11 18.10 -7.99
N ARG A 83 13.23 18.67 -7.18
CA ARG A 83 11.85 18.21 -7.01
C ARG A 83 11.09 18.17 -8.34
N ALA A 84 11.26 19.19 -9.19
CA ALA A 84 10.62 19.24 -10.51
C ALA A 84 10.98 18.07 -11.44
N ARG A 85 12.13 17.40 -11.19
CA ARG A 85 12.65 16.26 -11.98
C ARG A 85 12.57 14.94 -11.24
N THR A 86 12.03 14.94 -10.01
CA THR A 86 11.97 13.74 -9.16
C THR A 86 10.71 12.95 -9.45
N ALA A 87 10.88 11.71 -9.87
CA ALA A 87 9.81 10.72 -9.98
C ALA A 87 9.50 10.09 -8.63
N ILE A 88 8.25 9.69 -8.43
CA ILE A 88 7.83 8.80 -7.34
C ILE A 88 7.56 7.43 -7.95
N TYR A 89 8.40 6.44 -7.64
CA TYR A 89 8.25 5.07 -8.11
C TYR A 89 7.65 4.19 -7.01
N ALA A 90 6.48 3.64 -7.30
CA ALA A 90 5.79 2.69 -6.44
C ALA A 90 5.98 1.26 -6.96
N GLN A 91 6.06 0.28 -6.06
CA GLN A 91 6.26 -1.12 -6.44
C GLN A 91 4.97 -1.81 -6.89
N ASN A 92 3.83 -1.39 -6.37
CA ASN A 92 2.53 -1.94 -6.75
C ASN A 92 1.51 -0.85 -7.10
N TYR A 93 0.43 -1.24 -7.78
CA TYR A 93 -0.63 -0.34 -8.21
C TYR A 93 -1.40 0.30 -7.04
N GLY A 94 -1.49 -0.38 -5.88
CA GLY A 94 -2.14 0.16 -4.69
C GLY A 94 -1.38 1.37 -4.14
N GLN A 95 -0.06 1.24 -3.98
CA GLN A 95 0.82 2.35 -3.57
C GLN A 95 0.76 3.51 -4.58
N ALA A 96 0.84 3.19 -5.88
CA ALA A 96 0.76 4.20 -6.93
C ALA A 96 -0.60 4.92 -6.93
N GLY A 97 -1.68 4.16 -6.77
CA GLY A 97 -3.05 4.69 -6.67
C GLY A 97 -3.24 5.60 -5.46
N ALA A 98 -2.67 5.23 -4.31
CA ALA A 98 -2.71 6.06 -3.12
C ALA A 98 -1.96 7.39 -3.33
N VAL A 99 -0.78 7.36 -3.96
CA VAL A 99 -0.04 8.59 -4.32
C VAL A 99 -0.87 9.45 -5.29
N ASP A 100 -1.51 8.84 -6.28
CA ASP A 100 -2.33 9.56 -7.26
C ASP A 100 -3.61 10.15 -6.65
N LEU A 101 -4.18 9.50 -5.61
CA LEU A 101 -5.40 9.93 -4.93
C LEU A 101 -5.14 11.00 -3.86
N PHE A 102 -4.22 10.73 -2.95
CA PHE A 102 -3.94 11.59 -1.80
C PHE A 102 -2.84 12.62 -2.06
N GLY A 103 -1.92 12.31 -2.99
CA GLY A 103 -0.76 13.15 -3.30
C GLY A 103 -1.05 14.58 -3.70
N PRO A 104 -2.12 14.89 -4.46
CA PRO A 104 -2.46 16.27 -4.83
C PRO A 104 -2.62 17.21 -3.64
N ARG A 105 -3.08 16.73 -2.50
CA ARG A 105 -3.19 17.53 -1.24
C ARG A 105 -1.82 18.00 -0.73
N TYR A 106 -0.77 17.29 -1.09
CA TYR A 106 0.61 17.55 -0.68
C TYR A 106 1.48 18.12 -1.81
N GLY A 107 0.90 18.38 -2.98
CA GLY A 107 1.63 18.85 -4.16
C GLY A 107 2.52 17.79 -4.81
N LEU A 108 2.23 16.51 -4.61
CA LEU A 108 2.97 15.42 -5.25
C LEU A 108 2.59 15.28 -6.73
N PRO A 109 3.54 14.92 -7.59
CA PRO A 109 3.26 14.49 -8.95
C PRO A 109 2.62 13.08 -8.91
N LYS A 110 2.06 12.68 -10.04
CA LYS A 110 1.56 11.32 -10.22
C LYS A 110 2.69 10.31 -10.17
N ALA A 111 2.44 9.17 -9.51
CA ALA A 111 3.38 8.08 -9.41
C ALA A 111 3.63 7.40 -10.78
N ILE A 112 4.78 6.75 -10.89
CA ILE A 112 5.09 5.75 -11.91
C ILE A 112 5.21 4.39 -11.22
N CYS A 113 4.77 3.33 -11.92
CA CYS A 113 4.79 1.98 -11.37
C CYS A 113 4.85 0.96 -12.52
N GLY A 114 5.58 -0.12 -12.32
CA GLY A 114 5.67 -1.22 -13.28
C GLY A 114 4.50 -2.21 -13.23
N HIS A 115 3.58 -2.05 -12.30
CA HIS A 115 2.53 -3.02 -12.01
C HIS A 115 1.24 -2.70 -12.76
N GLN A 116 0.67 -3.73 -13.42
CA GLN A 116 -0.66 -3.67 -14.06
C GLN A 116 -0.76 -2.49 -15.06
N ASN A 117 -1.89 -1.79 -15.07
CA ASN A 117 -2.16 -0.68 -15.99
C ASN A 117 -1.17 0.49 -15.87
N TYR A 118 -0.55 0.68 -14.70
CA TYR A 118 0.47 1.71 -14.53
C TYR A 118 1.67 1.49 -15.45
N PHE A 119 2.05 0.22 -15.69
CA PHE A 119 3.09 -0.10 -16.66
C PHE A 119 2.78 0.42 -18.07
N LEU A 120 1.50 0.31 -18.50
CA LEU A 120 1.05 0.75 -19.82
C LEU A 120 1.09 2.29 -19.96
N TRP A 121 0.92 3.03 -18.85
CA TRP A 121 1.05 4.49 -18.84
C TRP A 121 2.50 4.98 -18.93
N GLY A 122 3.45 4.07 -18.78
CA GLY A 122 4.87 4.32 -18.96
C GLY A 122 5.53 5.13 -17.84
N PRO A 123 6.82 5.43 -18.00
CA PRO A 123 7.60 6.22 -17.04
C PRO A 123 7.32 7.72 -17.14
N ARG A 124 6.32 8.14 -17.91
CA ARG A 124 6.01 9.55 -18.23
C ARG A 124 7.24 10.25 -18.82
N ASP A 125 7.47 11.52 -18.46
CA ASP A 125 8.61 12.31 -18.96
C ASP A 125 9.84 12.23 -18.04
N TYR A 126 9.84 11.31 -17.07
CA TYR A 126 10.96 11.14 -16.15
C TYR A 126 12.14 10.43 -16.81
N THR A 127 13.33 10.90 -16.48
CA THR A 127 14.61 10.32 -16.97
C THR A 127 15.20 9.30 -16.01
N GLY A 128 14.80 9.33 -14.75
CA GLY A 128 15.41 8.56 -13.66
C GLY A 128 16.58 9.28 -12.99
N GLU A 129 16.81 10.56 -13.31
CA GLU A 129 17.88 11.37 -12.69
C GLU A 129 17.71 11.47 -11.17
N SER A 130 16.47 11.63 -10.71
CA SER A 130 16.07 11.70 -9.31
C SER A 130 14.79 10.90 -9.11
N VAL A 131 14.79 9.97 -8.16
CA VAL A 131 13.66 9.07 -7.93
C VAL A 131 13.49 8.85 -6.42
N ILE A 132 12.27 9.01 -5.92
CA ILE A 132 11.85 8.47 -4.64
C ILE A 132 11.30 7.08 -4.91
N VAL A 133 11.94 6.04 -4.38
CA VAL A 133 11.53 4.65 -4.53
C VAL A 133 10.81 4.23 -3.26
N MET A 134 9.55 3.87 -3.41
CA MET A 134 8.73 3.29 -2.35
C MET A 134 8.98 1.80 -2.37
N GLU A 135 9.40 1.24 -1.24
CA GLU A 135 9.75 -0.16 -1.11
C GLU A 135 10.95 -0.60 -1.99
N GLY A 136 11.63 -1.64 -1.59
CA GLY A 136 12.75 -2.19 -2.33
C GLY A 136 13.90 -2.61 -1.40
N ARG A 137 14.83 -3.38 -1.98
CA ARG A 137 16.05 -3.76 -1.29
C ARG A 137 17.16 -2.80 -1.67
N GLN A 138 17.83 -2.23 -0.68
CA GLN A 138 18.90 -1.27 -0.90
C GLN A 138 19.97 -1.81 -1.86
N GLU A 139 20.39 -3.06 -1.66
CA GLU A 139 21.39 -3.73 -2.50
C GLU A 139 21.00 -3.80 -3.99
N ASP A 140 19.72 -3.95 -4.30
CA ASP A 140 19.24 -4.02 -5.68
C ASP A 140 19.13 -2.61 -6.29
N LEU A 141 18.81 -1.62 -5.48
CA LEU A 141 18.81 -0.22 -5.89
C LEU A 141 20.23 0.28 -6.17
N GLU A 142 21.22 -0.08 -5.36
CA GLU A 142 22.65 0.28 -5.55
C GLU A 142 23.25 -0.27 -6.86
N LYS A 143 22.71 -1.38 -7.38
CA LYS A 143 23.08 -1.89 -8.72
C LYS A 143 22.57 -1.00 -9.85
N ARG A 144 21.47 -0.27 -9.61
CA ARG A 144 20.77 0.53 -10.63
C ARG A 144 21.07 2.01 -10.55
N PHE A 145 21.35 2.54 -9.35
CA PHE A 145 21.58 3.96 -9.09
C PHE A 145 23.00 4.22 -8.57
N GLU A 146 23.51 5.40 -8.81
CA GLU A 146 24.80 5.85 -8.27
C GLU A 146 24.72 6.20 -6.80
N VAL A 147 23.61 6.81 -6.40
CA VAL A 147 23.35 7.22 -5.02
C VAL A 147 22.02 6.61 -4.56
N VAL A 148 22.06 5.90 -3.45
CA VAL A 148 20.89 5.33 -2.78
C VAL A 148 20.93 5.73 -1.31
N ARG A 149 19.89 6.37 -0.81
CA ARG A 149 19.76 6.77 0.60
C ARG A 149 18.40 6.36 1.12
N LYS A 150 18.37 5.60 2.20
CA LYS A 150 17.16 5.40 2.97
C LYS A 150 16.81 6.73 3.67
N VAL A 151 15.62 7.25 3.41
CA VAL A 151 15.21 8.59 3.84
C VAL A 151 13.98 8.60 4.74
N ALA A 152 13.18 7.53 4.70
CA ALA A 152 12.03 7.37 5.56
C ALA A 152 11.66 5.89 5.71
N ARG A 153 10.72 5.62 6.60
CA ARG A 153 10.05 4.34 6.73
C ARG A 153 8.55 4.56 6.81
N VAL A 154 7.82 3.73 6.11
CA VAL A 154 6.36 3.63 6.18
C VAL A 154 6.00 2.47 7.08
N GLU A 155 5.12 2.72 8.03
CA GLU A 155 4.52 1.69 8.89
C GLU A 155 3.24 2.23 9.50
N HIS A 156 2.29 1.32 9.77
CA HIS A 156 1.04 1.65 10.42
C HIS A 156 0.58 0.45 11.26
N PRO A 157 0.11 0.63 12.51
CA PRO A 157 -0.15 -0.47 13.44
C PRO A 157 -1.22 -1.47 12.96
N TYR A 158 -2.10 -1.05 12.06
CA TYR A 158 -3.21 -1.87 11.58
C TYR A 158 -3.13 -2.24 10.10
N SER A 159 -2.20 -1.67 9.32
CA SER A 159 -1.99 -2.08 7.93
C SER A 159 -1.32 -3.45 7.84
N MET A 160 -1.33 -4.03 6.65
CA MET A 160 -0.65 -5.30 6.41
C MET A 160 0.86 -5.15 6.60
N PRO A 161 1.53 -6.16 7.21
CA PRO A 161 2.98 -6.09 7.44
C PRO A 161 3.82 -5.88 6.18
N TYR A 162 3.36 -6.31 5.00
CA TYR A 162 4.08 -6.08 3.74
C TYR A 162 3.98 -4.62 3.25
N GLU A 163 3.04 -3.83 3.78
CA GLU A 163 2.99 -2.39 3.56
C GLU A 163 3.90 -1.59 4.51
N HIS A 164 4.73 -2.29 5.31
CA HIS A 164 5.76 -1.67 6.14
C HIS A 164 7.09 -1.74 5.41
N PHE A 165 7.51 -0.63 4.81
CA PHE A 165 8.71 -0.60 3.97
C PHE A 165 9.54 0.67 4.16
N ASP A 166 10.77 0.60 3.68
CA ASP A 166 11.67 1.74 3.64
C ASP A 166 11.47 2.54 2.36
N VAL A 167 11.56 3.86 2.47
CA VAL A 167 11.54 4.79 1.35
C VAL A 167 12.97 5.23 1.06
N PHE A 168 13.35 5.12 -0.21
CA PHE A 168 14.70 5.48 -0.67
C PHE A 168 14.65 6.70 -1.58
N TYR A 169 15.63 7.57 -1.41
CA TYR A 169 15.95 8.61 -2.37
C TYR A 169 17.15 8.16 -3.21
N CYS A 170 16.93 8.07 -4.52
CA CYS A 170 17.88 7.54 -5.47
C CYS A 170 18.24 8.60 -6.52
N ARG A 171 19.52 8.64 -6.93
CA ARG A 171 20.00 9.53 -8.00
C ARG A 171 20.95 8.81 -8.94
N GLY A 172 21.02 9.33 -10.19
CA GLY A 172 21.95 8.83 -11.18
C GLY A 172 21.60 7.41 -11.62
N LEU A 173 20.45 7.23 -12.23
CA LEU A 173 20.09 5.94 -12.81
C LEU A 173 21.12 5.53 -13.88
N ARG A 174 21.76 4.39 -13.71
CA ARG A 174 22.92 3.93 -14.55
C ARG A 174 22.54 3.62 -15.99
N SER A 175 21.25 3.44 -16.26
CA SER A 175 20.73 3.22 -17.60
C SER A 175 19.48 4.06 -17.82
N PRO A 176 19.21 4.56 -19.02
CA PRO A 176 18.01 5.35 -19.30
C PRO A 176 16.74 4.64 -18.84
N LEU A 177 15.85 5.34 -18.16
CA LEU A 177 14.63 4.78 -17.58
C LEU A 177 13.77 4.06 -18.64
N LYS A 178 13.70 4.59 -19.86
CA LYS A 178 12.99 3.96 -20.98
C LYS A 178 13.52 2.56 -21.33
N HIS A 179 14.82 2.33 -21.18
CA HIS A 179 15.44 1.01 -21.45
C HIS A 179 15.21 0.02 -20.31
N LEU A 180 15.05 0.53 -19.08
CA LEU A 180 14.74 -0.29 -17.92
C LEU A 180 13.25 -0.57 -17.76
N TRP A 181 12.40 0.26 -18.37
CA TRP A 181 10.96 0.15 -18.18
C TRP A 181 10.38 -1.23 -18.49
N PRO A 182 10.76 -1.92 -19.58
CA PRO A 182 10.30 -3.29 -19.84
C PRO A 182 10.65 -4.30 -18.74
N GLN A 183 11.73 -4.04 -17.98
CA GLN A 183 12.22 -4.94 -16.92
C GLN A 183 11.46 -4.79 -15.59
N VAL A 184 10.74 -3.69 -15.41
CA VAL A 184 9.92 -3.46 -14.19
C VAL A 184 8.48 -3.90 -14.36
N LYS A 185 8.15 -4.49 -15.51
CA LYS A 185 6.84 -5.02 -15.81
C LYS A 185 6.45 -6.11 -14.81
N ASN A 186 5.31 -5.91 -14.15
CA ASN A 186 4.73 -6.85 -13.22
C ASN A 186 3.21 -6.99 -13.49
N TRP A 187 2.74 -8.24 -13.61
CA TRP A 187 1.33 -8.57 -13.83
C TRP A 187 0.74 -9.47 -12.75
N ASP A 188 1.53 -9.86 -11.77
CA ASP A 188 1.13 -10.76 -10.69
C ASP A 188 0.32 -10.06 -9.59
#